data_62942de153b8ab320ebaf44a09b0cb6c
#
_entry.id   62942de153b8ab320ebaf44a09b0cb6c
#
_cell.length_a   1.000
_cell.length_b   1.000
_cell.length_c   1.000
_cell.angle_alpha   90.00
_cell.angle_beta   90.00
_cell.angle_gamma   90.00
#
_symmetry.space_group_name_H-M   'P 1'
#
loop_
_entity.id
_entity.type
_entity.pdbx_description
1 polymer ?
#
loop_
_entity_poly.entity_id
_entity_poly.type
_entity_poly.pdbx_seq_one_letter_code
_entity_poly.pdbx_strand_id
1 'polypeptide(L)'
;MKNIHSIEFYTGSKEELLPGFEKDFPYIASRAELDKYIGHYVPWHWHKTVELFYMESGSIEYDTPGGKILFPAGSGGMINPNVLHMTKAISQREKNIQLLHIFDVSLLAGEQGSRIEQKYIAPVITAPQIEVIPLFPGNAEEERILKLLAASFRLSSDEFGYEIKLRETLTEIWLMLFELSRPMREKKGEHNKSNDKIKLMMIYIHEHYREKISIPELAAAAYLSERECYRVFHDCLHVTPVEYIKAYRLQAACQMLAKGQEAVTVISHECGLGSSSYFGKVFREYTHCSPTEYRRKWQNSDR
;
A
#
# COMPACT_ATOMS: atom_id res chain seq x y z
N MET A 1 7.27 5.52 17.85
CA MET A 1 6.34 5.08 16.77
C MET A 1 5.34 6.18 16.48
N LYS A 2 5.12 6.54 15.20
CA LYS A 2 4.23 7.63 14.77
C LYS A 2 2.83 7.08 14.45
N ASN A 3 1.77 7.75 14.95
CA ASN A 3 0.41 7.44 14.51
C ASN A 3 0.16 8.08 13.14
N ILE A 4 -0.33 7.29 12.17
CA ILE A 4 -0.66 7.74 10.83
C ILE A 4 -2.13 7.44 10.50
N HIS A 5 -2.77 8.36 9.77
CA HIS A 5 -4.17 8.28 9.36
C HIS A 5 -4.38 8.62 7.87
N SER A 6 -3.28 8.85 7.17
CA SER A 6 -3.24 9.07 5.72
C SER A 6 -1.84 8.81 5.21
N ILE A 7 -1.72 8.50 3.93
CA ILE A 7 -0.45 8.49 3.21
C ILE A 7 -0.41 9.66 2.23
N GLU A 8 0.80 10.12 1.91
CA GLU A 8 1.07 11.16 0.94
C GLU A 8 1.85 10.57 -0.24
N PHE A 9 1.75 11.20 -1.40
CA PHE A 9 2.39 10.73 -2.62
C PHE A 9 3.30 11.81 -3.20
N TYR A 10 4.34 11.38 -3.89
CA TYR A 10 5.09 12.29 -4.75
C TYR A 10 4.18 12.84 -5.85
N THR A 11 4.37 14.12 -6.21
CA THR A 11 3.59 14.77 -7.29
C THR A 11 3.69 13.98 -8.59
N GLY A 12 2.56 13.70 -9.22
CA GLY A 12 2.51 12.92 -10.46
C GLY A 12 2.87 11.42 -10.28
N SER A 13 2.79 10.88 -9.06
CA SER A 13 3.13 9.49 -8.78
C SER A 13 2.18 8.86 -7.77
N LYS A 14 2.23 7.54 -7.66
CA LYS A 14 1.69 6.75 -6.53
C LYS A 14 2.81 6.16 -5.68
N GLU A 15 4.02 6.61 -5.90
CA GLU A 15 5.10 6.37 -4.95
C GLU A 15 4.79 7.12 -3.66
N GLU A 16 4.76 6.41 -2.56
CA GLU A 16 4.48 6.97 -1.24
C GLU A 16 5.61 7.91 -0.82
N LEU A 17 5.24 9.11 -0.37
CA LEU A 17 6.14 10.01 0.31
C LEU A 17 6.21 9.62 1.78
N LEU A 18 7.40 9.30 2.26
CA LEU A 18 7.66 8.85 3.63
C LEU A 18 8.20 10.03 4.47
N PRO A 19 7.33 10.84 5.11
CA PRO A 19 7.79 11.98 5.89
C PRO A 19 8.51 11.52 7.16
N GLY A 20 9.73 12.05 7.37
CA GLY A 20 10.60 11.68 8.50
C GLY A 20 11.53 10.51 8.20
N PHE A 21 11.65 10.13 6.93
CA PHE A 21 12.63 9.16 6.49
C PHE A 21 13.99 9.87 6.33
N GLU A 22 14.92 9.59 7.23
CA GLU A 22 16.24 10.24 7.29
C GLU A 22 17.29 9.37 6.57
N LYS A 23 18.27 10.02 5.94
CA LYS A 23 19.29 9.29 5.16
C LYS A 23 20.32 8.55 6.02
N ASP A 24 20.63 9.08 7.18
CA ASP A 24 21.59 8.51 8.13
C ASP A 24 21.00 7.36 8.95
N PHE A 25 19.67 7.33 9.13
CA PHE A 25 18.93 6.21 9.70
C PHE A 25 17.64 5.98 8.92
N PRO A 26 17.71 5.27 7.76
CA PRO A 26 16.62 5.18 6.79
C PRO A 26 15.51 4.23 7.26
N TYR A 27 14.72 4.67 8.25
CA TYR A 27 13.72 3.88 8.94
C TYR A 27 12.59 4.73 9.49
N ILE A 28 11.38 4.18 9.45
CA ILE A 28 10.19 4.73 10.09
C ILE A 28 9.42 3.60 10.79
N ALA A 29 8.95 3.86 12.02
CA ALA A 29 7.95 3.04 12.69
C ALA A 29 6.61 3.77 12.72
N SER A 30 5.57 3.11 12.24
CA SER A 30 4.23 3.68 12.18
C SER A 30 3.17 2.77 12.80
N ARG A 31 2.14 3.38 13.35
CA ARG A 31 0.92 2.73 13.81
C ARG A 31 -0.25 3.28 13.01
N ALA A 32 -0.80 2.47 12.12
CA ALA A 32 -1.91 2.81 11.27
C ALA A 32 -3.21 2.25 11.85
N GLU A 33 -4.16 3.14 12.17
CA GLU A 33 -5.54 2.80 12.53
C GLU A 33 -6.39 2.98 11.27
N LEU A 34 -6.61 1.90 10.52
CA LEU A 34 -7.23 1.96 9.18
C LEU A 34 -8.67 2.47 9.21
N ASP A 35 -9.35 2.33 10.34
CA ASP A 35 -10.70 2.88 10.54
C ASP A 35 -10.76 4.40 10.44
N LYS A 36 -9.62 5.09 10.64
CA LYS A 36 -9.50 6.54 10.53
C LYS A 36 -9.12 7.02 9.14
N TYR A 37 -8.72 6.10 8.26
CA TYR A 37 -8.47 6.45 6.86
C TYR A 37 -9.78 6.68 6.13
N ILE A 38 -9.82 7.69 5.27
CA ILE A 38 -10.99 8.01 4.45
C ILE A 38 -11.33 6.80 3.59
N GLY A 39 -12.53 6.23 3.80
CA GLY A 39 -12.97 5.02 3.10
C GLY A 39 -12.49 3.71 3.71
N HIS A 40 -11.76 3.75 4.84
CA HIS A 40 -11.22 2.59 5.56
C HIS A 40 -10.23 1.75 4.74
N TYR A 41 -9.44 2.41 3.88
CA TYR A 41 -8.43 1.76 3.06
C TYR A 41 -7.25 2.71 2.78
N VAL A 42 -6.08 2.10 2.48
CA VAL A 42 -4.92 2.78 1.88
C VAL A 42 -4.98 2.49 0.38
N PRO A 43 -5.06 3.53 -0.49
CA PRO A 43 -5.22 3.32 -1.93
C PRO A 43 -3.99 2.66 -2.54
N TRP A 44 -4.11 2.16 -3.78
CA TRP A 44 -3.00 1.61 -4.54
C TRP A 44 -1.78 2.54 -4.56
N HIS A 45 -0.65 2.02 -4.07
CA HIS A 45 0.62 2.74 -3.99
C HIS A 45 1.80 1.76 -4.00
N TRP A 46 3.00 2.29 -4.06
CA TRP A 46 4.25 1.58 -3.89
C TRP A 46 5.29 2.48 -3.22
N HIS A 47 6.32 1.89 -2.66
CA HIS A 47 7.49 2.56 -2.13
C HIS A 47 8.76 1.75 -2.41
N LYS A 48 9.93 2.40 -2.38
CA LYS A 48 11.24 1.78 -2.65
C LYS A 48 11.80 1.01 -1.46
N THR A 49 11.16 1.13 -0.34
CA THR A 49 11.55 0.55 0.96
C THR A 49 10.93 -0.82 1.17
N VAL A 50 11.48 -1.59 2.09
CA VAL A 50 10.83 -2.77 2.65
C VAL A 50 9.76 -2.30 3.65
N GLU A 51 8.60 -2.93 3.64
CA GLU A 51 7.61 -2.82 4.68
C GLU A 51 7.48 -4.15 5.43
N LEU A 52 7.70 -4.12 6.74
CA LEU A 52 7.34 -5.21 7.64
C LEU A 52 6.13 -4.76 8.46
N PHE A 53 5.10 -5.57 8.50
CA PHE A 53 3.89 -5.21 9.24
C PHE A 53 3.41 -6.33 10.17
N TYR A 54 2.72 -5.92 11.23
CA TYR A 54 2.07 -6.79 12.20
C TYR A 54 0.66 -6.29 12.50
N MET A 55 -0.32 -7.18 12.54
CA MET A 55 -1.70 -6.88 12.89
C MET A 55 -1.89 -6.96 14.41
N GLU A 56 -1.97 -5.79 15.06
CA GLU A 56 -2.23 -5.69 16.50
C GLU A 56 -3.66 -6.07 16.84
N SER A 57 -4.63 -5.64 16.01
CA SER A 57 -6.06 -5.97 16.17
C SER A 57 -6.83 -5.85 14.86
N GLY A 58 -8.02 -6.46 14.80
CA GLY A 58 -8.87 -6.45 13.63
C GLY A 58 -8.38 -7.34 12.50
N SER A 59 -8.68 -6.96 11.27
CA SER A 59 -8.21 -7.66 10.07
C SER A 59 -8.15 -6.74 8.87
N ILE A 60 -7.17 -6.97 8.00
CA ILE A 60 -6.98 -6.23 6.76
C ILE A 60 -6.84 -7.19 5.58
N GLU A 61 -7.21 -6.72 4.41
CA GLU A 61 -6.93 -7.34 3.13
C GLU A 61 -5.83 -6.53 2.43
N TYR A 62 -4.71 -7.18 2.11
CA TYR A 62 -3.74 -6.69 1.13
C TYR A 62 -4.13 -7.17 -0.26
N ASP A 63 -4.16 -6.25 -1.21
CA ASP A 63 -4.38 -6.53 -2.63
C ASP A 63 -3.09 -6.16 -3.38
N THR A 64 -2.55 -7.10 -4.14
CA THR A 64 -1.36 -6.94 -4.98
C THR A 64 -1.64 -7.50 -6.36
N PRO A 65 -0.80 -7.27 -7.38
CA PRO A 65 -0.93 -7.93 -8.68
C PRO A 65 -0.94 -9.46 -8.59
N GLY A 66 -0.30 -10.05 -7.58
CA GLY A 66 -0.30 -11.49 -7.33
C GLY A 66 -1.58 -12.03 -6.67
N GLY A 67 -2.48 -11.15 -6.23
CA GLY A 67 -3.76 -11.51 -5.60
C GLY A 67 -3.99 -10.87 -4.25
N LYS A 68 -5.03 -11.34 -3.58
CA LYS A 68 -5.50 -10.85 -2.29
C LYS A 68 -5.11 -11.76 -1.15
N ILE A 69 -4.67 -11.18 -0.05
CA ILE A 69 -4.31 -11.90 1.17
C ILE A 69 -5.00 -11.24 2.35
N LEU A 70 -5.74 -12.04 3.14
CA LEU A 70 -6.39 -11.59 4.37
C LEU A 70 -5.46 -11.81 5.55
N PHE A 71 -5.22 -10.76 6.32
CA PHE A 71 -4.40 -10.77 7.53
C PHE A 71 -5.25 -10.49 8.77
N PRO A 72 -5.57 -11.50 9.58
CA PRO A 72 -6.23 -11.32 10.88
C PRO A 72 -5.27 -10.81 11.94
N ALA A 73 -5.80 -10.39 13.09
CA ALA A 73 -5.00 -10.05 14.27
C ALA A 73 -4.00 -11.16 14.62
N GLY A 74 -2.78 -10.79 14.99
CA GLY A 74 -1.68 -11.71 15.27
C GLY A 74 -0.89 -12.18 14.04
N SER A 75 -1.37 -11.90 12.82
CA SER A 75 -0.62 -12.14 11.59
C SER A 75 0.23 -10.94 11.18
N GLY A 76 1.00 -11.07 10.14
CA GLY A 76 1.84 -10.02 9.59
C GLY A 76 2.50 -10.43 8.29
N GLY A 77 3.50 -9.69 7.86
CA GLY A 77 4.22 -10.03 6.64
C GLY A 77 5.25 -9.00 6.23
N MET A 78 5.86 -9.27 5.09
CA MET A 78 6.76 -8.36 4.42
C MET A 78 6.21 -8.02 3.02
N ILE A 79 6.15 -6.74 2.70
CA ILE A 79 5.94 -6.26 1.34
C ILE A 79 7.31 -5.91 0.75
N ASN A 80 7.58 -6.46 -0.43
CA ASN A 80 8.85 -6.23 -1.11
C ASN A 80 8.93 -4.81 -1.70
N PRO A 81 10.11 -4.20 -1.82
CA PRO A 81 10.27 -2.89 -2.48
C PRO A 81 9.64 -2.84 -3.87
N ASN A 82 9.07 -1.70 -4.21
CA ASN A 82 8.42 -1.43 -5.50
C ASN A 82 7.21 -2.31 -5.83
N VAL A 83 6.66 -3.05 -4.90
CA VAL A 83 5.41 -3.80 -5.08
C VAL A 83 4.24 -2.83 -5.01
N LEU A 84 3.40 -2.88 -6.05
CA LEU A 84 2.13 -2.16 -6.07
C LEU A 84 1.16 -2.87 -5.14
N HIS A 85 0.60 -2.16 -4.16
CA HIS A 85 -0.33 -2.74 -3.20
C HIS A 85 -1.38 -1.76 -2.69
N MET A 86 -2.47 -2.30 -2.18
CA MET A 86 -3.56 -1.60 -1.52
C MET A 86 -3.92 -2.34 -0.24
N THR A 87 -4.29 -1.63 0.81
CA THR A 87 -4.70 -2.22 2.08
C THR A 87 -6.11 -1.77 2.45
N LYS A 88 -6.98 -2.70 2.84
CA LYS A 88 -8.36 -2.41 3.20
C LYS A 88 -8.71 -3.01 4.55
N ALA A 89 -9.34 -2.22 5.42
CA ALA A 89 -9.93 -2.70 6.67
C ALA A 89 -11.13 -3.63 6.40
N ILE A 90 -11.16 -4.78 7.05
CA ILE A 90 -12.20 -5.80 6.87
C ILE A 90 -13.05 -5.97 8.12
N SER A 91 -12.46 -5.95 9.32
CA SER A 91 -13.23 -6.06 10.55
C SER A 91 -14.12 -4.82 10.75
N GLN A 92 -15.41 -5.05 11.07
CA GLN A 92 -16.34 -4.00 11.45
C GLN A 92 -16.65 -3.99 12.98
N ARG A 93 -16.12 -4.98 13.70
CA ARG A 93 -16.37 -5.17 15.14
C ARG A 93 -15.23 -4.69 16.01
N GLU A 94 -14.02 -4.71 15.47
CA GLU A 94 -12.78 -4.36 16.16
C GLU A 94 -12.03 -3.31 15.36
N LYS A 95 -11.21 -2.52 16.05
CA LYS A 95 -10.31 -1.56 15.40
C LYS A 95 -9.28 -2.31 14.57
N ASN A 96 -9.09 -1.85 13.34
CA ASN A 96 -8.10 -2.40 12.42
C ASN A 96 -6.78 -1.67 12.59
N ILE A 97 -5.90 -2.22 13.43
CA ILE A 97 -4.63 -1.60 13.81
C ILE A 97 -3.48 -2.41 13.23
N GLN A 98 -2.70 -1.75 12.39
CA GLN A 98 -1.50 -2.27 11.79
C GLN A 98 -0.28 -1.53 12.32
N LEU A 99 0.74 -2.26 12.73
CA LEU A 99 2.05 -1.74 13.10
C LEU A 99 3.01 -1.99 11.93
N LEU A 100 3.82 -0.98 11.58
CA LEU A 100 4.68 -1.00 10.40
C LEU A 100 6.11 -0.58 10.74
N HIS A 101 7.08 -1.35 10.24
CA HIS A 101 8.45 -0.92 10.03
C HIS A 101 8.66 -0.69 8.54
N ILE A 102 9.01 0.51 8.15
CA ILE A 102 9.35 0.88 6.78
C ILE A 102 10.81 1.30 6.76
N PHE A 103 11.65 0.62 5.99
CA PHE A 103 13.08 0.91 5.96
C PHE A 103 13.72 0.65 4.60
N ASP A 104 14.75 1.44 4.30
CA ASP A 104 15.63 1.15 3.18
C ASP A 104 16.54 -0.03 3.52
N VAL A 105 16.81 -0.88 2.55
CA VAL A 105 17.63 -2.08 2.75
C VAL A 105 19.06 -1.77 3.19
N SER A 106 19.56 -0.56 2.94
CA SER A 106 20.87 -0.11 3.41
C SER A 106 20.99 -0.09 4.94
N LEU A 107 19.85 0.02 5.67
CA LEU A 107 19.83 -0.13 7.12
C LEU A 107 20.42 -1.48 7.56
N LEU A 108 20.16 -2.56 6.81
CA LEU A 108 20.67 -3.90 7.09
C LEU A 108 21.96 -4.21 6.32
N ALA A 109 21.98 -3.83 5.03
CA ALA A 109 23.07 -4.15 4.12
C ALA A 109 24.34 -3.31 4.34
N GLY A 110 24.18 -2.07 4.83
CA GLY A 110 25.23 -1.08 4.87
C GLY A 110 25.47 -0.48 3.46
N GLU A 111 26.70 -0.39 3.04
CA GLU A 111 27.08 0.18 1.75
C GLU A 111 26.58 -0.66 0.56
N GLN A 112 26.22 0.03 -0.52
CA GLN A 112 25.82 -0.59 -1.78
C GLN A 112 26.96 -1.48 -2.32
N GLY A 113 26.60 -2.66 -2.83
CA GLY A 113 27.55 -3.66 -3.31
C GLY A 113 28.22 -4.46 -2.19
N SER A 114 27.83 -4.29 -0.93
CA SER A 114 28.36 -5.05 0.19
C SER A 114 28.07 -6.56 0.03
N ARG A 115 28.87 -7.39 0.70
CA ARG A 115 28.64 -8.84 0.74
C ARG A 115 27.28 -9.19 1.33
N ILE A 116 26.80 -8.41 2.30
CA ILE A 116 25.50 -8.62 2.93
C ILE A 116 24.41 -8.35 1.90
N GLU A 117 24.48 -7.24 1.19
CA GLU A 117 23.50 -6.91 0.14
C GLU A 117 23.45 -8.01 -0.92
N GLN A 118 24.60 -8.36 -1.51
CA GLN A 118 24.66 -9.32 -2.61
C GLN A 118 24.18 -10.72 -2.21
N LYS A 119 24.49 -11.17 -1.00
CA LYS A 119 24.23 -12.55 -0.59
C LYS A 119 22.86 -12.75 0.06
N TYR A 120 22.38 -11.75 0.80
CA TYR A 120 21.19 -11.93 1.65
C TYR A 120 20.05 -10.97 1.34
N ILE A 121 20.31 -9.80 0.76
CA ILE A 121 19.28 -8.82 0.46
C ILE A 121 18.81 -8.94 -0.99
N ALA A 122 19.71 -8.75 -1.95
CA ALA A 122 19.39 -8.74 -3.38
C ALA A 122 18.59 -9.98 -3.84
N PRO A 123 18.89 -11.22 -3.40
CA PRO A 123 18.13 -12.39 -3.82
C PRO A 123 16.65 -12.36 -3.43
N VAL A 124 16.24 -11.57 -2.44
CA VAL A 124 14.84 -11.39 -2.04
C VAL A 124 14.22 -10.21 -2.76
N ILE A 125 14.86 -9.03 -2.67
CA ILE A 125 14.25 -7.80 -3.17
C ILE A 125 14.19 -7.69 -4.69
N THR A 126 15.04 -8.44 -5.40
CA THR A 126 15.03 -8.50 -6.87
C THR A 126 14.23 -9.67 -7.42
N ALA A 127 13.66 -10.53 -6.58
CA ALA A 127 12.86 -11.67 -6.99
C ALA A 127 11.45 -11.22 -7.42
N PRO A 128 11.11 -11.22 -8.71
CA PRO A 128 9.85 -10.65 -9.20
C PRO A 128 8.62 -11.45 -8.75
N GLN A 129 8.80 -12.69 -8.33
CA GLN A 129 7.76 -13.57 -7.81
C GLN A 129 7.48 -13.35 -6.32
N ILE A 130 8.28 -12.55 -5.62
CA ILE A 130 8.07 -12.22 -4.21
C ILE A 130 7.46 -10.81 -4.13
N GLU A 131 6.15 -10.74 -4.07
CA GLU A 131 5.44 -9.50 -3.78
C GLU A 131 5.23 -9.35 -2.27
N VAL A 132 4.71 -10.41 -1.65
CA VAL A 132 4.43 -10.48 -0.21
C VAL A 132 5.03 -11.77 0.34
N ILE A 133 5.66 -11.72 1.51
CA ILE A 133 5.94 -12.88 2.34
C ILE A 133 4.94 -12.84 3.49
N PRO A 134 3.85 -13.60 3.43
CA PRO A 134 2.85 -13.62 4.50
C PRO A 134 3.34 -14.43 5.69
N LEU A 135 2.91 -14.03 6.88
CA LEU A 135 3.20 -14.69 8.16
C LEU A 135 1.90 -14.90 8.92
N PHE A 136 1.60 -16.16 9.20
CA PHE A 136 0.40 -16.53 9.95
C PHE A 136 0.73 -17.30 11.23
N PRO A 137 -0.07 -17.13 12.30
CA PRO A 137 0.05 -18.01 13.46
C PRO A 137 -0.32 -19.45 13.09
N GLY A 138 0.31 -20.43 13.77
CA GLY A 138 0.07 -21.87 13.52
C GLY A 138 1.22 -22.61 12.85
N ASN A 139 2.19 -21.90 12.28
CA ASN A 139 3.46 -22.43 11.82
C ASN A 139 4.58 -21.98 12.78
N ALA A 140 5.37 -22.89 13.30
CA ALA A 140 6.39 -22.60 14.32
C ALA A 140 7.45 -21.58 13.85
N GLU A 141 7.87 -21.63 12.57
CA GLU A 141 8.84 -20.70 12.00
C GLU A 141 8.24 -19.31 11.85
N GLU A 142 7.02 -19.21 11.30
CA GLU A 142 6.30 -17.94 11.14
C GLU A 142 5.94 -17.33 12.50
N GLU A 143 5.50 -18.13 13.47
CA GLU A 143 5.23 -17.65 14.84
C GLU A 143 6.46 -17.05 15.52
N ARG A 144 7.65 -17.64 15.28
CA ARG A 144 8.90 -17.08 15.81
C ARG A 144 9.17 -15.69 15.22
N ILE A 145 8.98 -15.52 13.92
CA ILE A 145 9.11 -14.22 13.25
C ILE A 145 8.08 -13.23 13.80
N LEU A 146 6.82 -13.65 13.90
CA LEU A 146 5.73 -12.80 14.40
C LEU A 146 5.98 -12.34 15.85
N LYS A 147 6.51 -13.19 16.71
CA LYS A 147 6.87 -12.84 18.10
C LYS A 147 7.99 -11.79 18.14
N LEU A 148 9.03 -11.94 17.34
CA LEU A 148 10.11 -10.95 17.24
C LEU A 148 9.61 -9.64 16.66
N LEU A 149 8.80 -9.70 15.60
CA LEU A 149 8.20 -8.54 14.95
C LEU A 149 7.30 -7.77 15.93
N ALA A 150 6.41 -8.45 16.65
CA ALA A 150 5.57 -7.80 17.67
C ALA A 150 6.40 -7.21 18.83
N ALA A 151 7.48 -7.86 19.22
CA ALA A 151 8.38 -7.36 20.28
C ALA A 151 9.18 -6.13 19.81
N SER A 152 9.59 -6.05 18.56
CA SER A 152 10.38 -4.94 18.00
C SER A 152 9.64 -3.59 18.06
N PHE A 153 8.31 -3.60 17.98
CA PHE A 153 7.50 -2.37 18.13
C PHE A 153 7.45 -1.80 19.56
N ARG A 154 7.97 -2.54 20.54
CA ARG A 154 8.07 -2.08 21.94
C ARG A 154 9.39 -1.37 22.24
N LEU A 155 10.35 -1.42 21.32
CA LEU A 155 11.60 -0.67 21.44
C LEU A 155 11.29 0.84 21.44
N SER A 156 11.85 1.57 22.39
CA SER A 156 11.66 3.02 22.51
C SER A 156 12.87 3.77 21.96
N SER A 157 12.61 4.77 21.14
CA SER A 157 13.66 5.69 20.63
C SER A 157 14.37 6.47 21.74
N ASP A 158 13.78 6.52 22.95
CA ASP A 158 14.37 7.21 24.10
C ASP A 158 15.36 6.33 24.89
N GLU A 159 15.44 5.03 24.55
CA GLU A 159 16.35 4.10 25.21
C GLU A 159 17.76 4.12 24.60
N PHE A 160 18.76 4.03 25.46
CA PHE A 160 20.15 3.90 25.03
C PHE A 160 20.35 2.67 24.14
N GLY A 161 20.96 2.89 22.96
CA GLY A 161 21.25 1.83 22.00
C GLY A 161 20.07 1.39 21.16
N TYR A 162 18.98 2.19 21.08
CA TYR A 162 17.78 1.90 20.32
C TYR A 162 18.08 1.50 18.87
N GLU A 163 18.87 2.30 18.17
CA GLU A 163 19.20 2.09 16.74
C GLU A 163 19.92 0.75 16.53
N ILE A 164 20.82 0.38 17.43
CA ILE A 164 21.57 -0.88 17.37
C ILE A 164 20.64 -2.06 17.64
N LYS A 165 19.85 -2.00 18.72
CA LYS A 165 18.89 -3.05 19.09
C LYS A 165 17.84 -3.28 18.01
N LEU A 166 17.32 -2.18 17.43
CA LEU A 166 16.36 -2.24 16.33
C LEU A 166 16.96 -2.89 15.10
N ARG A 167 18.14 -2.43 14.67
CA ARG A 167 18.86 -3.01 13.52
C ARG A 167 19.18 -4.49 13.74
N GLU A 168 19.61 -4.89 14.92
CA GLU A 168 19.86 -6.28 15.31
C GLU A 168 18.59 -7.12 15.15
N THR A 169 17.47 -6.65 15.71
CA THR A 169 16.18 -7.35 15.64
C THR A 169 15.67 -7.47 14.22
N LEU A 170 15.73 -6.37 13.43
CA LEU A 170 15.32 -6.39 12.02
C LEU A 170 16.23 -7.30 11.18
N THR A 171 17.52 -7.38 11.52
CA THR A 171 18.47 -8.29 10.84
C THR A 171 18.15 -9.76 11.15
N GLU A 172 17.79 -10.09 12.40
CA GLU A 172 17.36 -11.45 12.75
C GLU A 172 16.07 -11.83 12.03
N ILE A 173 15.07 -10.94 12.03
CA ILE A 173 13.82 -11.13 11.26
C ILE A 173 14.13 -11.36 9.78
N TRP A 174 15.01 -10.54 9.20
CA TRP A 174 15.39 -10.66 7.79
C TRP A 174 16.01 -12.02 7.45
N LEU A 175 16.92 -12.51 8.29
CA LEU A 175 17.53 -13.83 8.07
C LEU A 175 16.50 -14.95 8.06
N MET A 176 15.52 -14.89 8.96
CA MET A 176 14.44 -15.88 8.98
C MET A 176 13.52 -15.74 7.75
N LEU A 177 13.18 -14.52 7.33
CA LEU A 177 12.43 -14.27 6.08
C LEU A 177 13.21 -14.75 4.86
N PHE A 178 14.52 -14.56 4.84
CA PHE A 178 15.39 -15.06 3.76
C PHE A 178 15.29 -16.60 3.64
N GLU A 179 15.34 -17.34 4.74
CA GLU A 179 15.18 -18.81 4.71
C GLU A 179 13.75 -19.20 4.31
N LEU A 180 12.73 -18.58 4.92
CA LEU A 180 11.32 -18.85 4.62
C LEU A 180 10.98 -18.59 3.14
N SER A 181 11.59 -17.58 2.53
CA SER A 181 11.36 -17.23 1.12
C SER A 181 12.08 -18.15 0.12
N ARG A 182 12.90 -19.10 0.56
CA ARG A 182 13.66 -19.99 -0.35
C ARG A 182 12.79 -20.68 -1.41
N PRO A 183 11.66 -21.33 -1.05
CA PRO A 183 10.81 -21.97 -2.05
C PRO A 183 10.20 -20.98 -3.06
N MET A 184 9.95 -19.73 -2.62
CA MET A 184 9.42 -18.68 -3.50
C MET A 184 10.50 -18.23 -4.49
N ARG A 185 11.76 -18.04 -4.03
CA ARG A 185 12.89 -17.62 -4.88
C ARG A 185 13.28 -18.67 -5.92
N GLU A 186 13.12 -19.95 -5.60
CA GLU A 186 13.44 -21.06 -6.51
C GLU A 186 12.37 -21.29 -7.58
N LYS A 187 11.16 -20.78 -7.41
CA LYS A 187 10.14 -20.80 -8.46
C LYS A 187 10.62 -19.93 -9.62
N LYS A 188 10.68 -20.48 -10.83
CA LYS A 188 10.93 -19.70 -12.04
C LYS A 188 9.71 -18.79 -12.28
N GLY A 189 9.81 -17.54 -11.82
CA GLY A 189 8.82 -16.51 -12.12
C GLY A 189 9.06 -15.94 -13.52
N GLU A 190 8.02 -15.79 -14.31
CA GLU A 190 8.07 -14.91 -15.48
C GLU A 190 8.24 -13.48 -14.96
N HIS A 191 9.22 -12.75 -15.50
CA HIS A 191 9.45 -11.35 -15.14
C HIS A 191 8.18 -10.55 -15.46
N ASN A 192 7.50 -10.07 -14.43
CA ASN A 192 6.20 -9.43 -14.60
C ASN A 192 6.37 -8.00 -15.14
N LYS A 193 6.70 -7.89 -16.45
CA LYS A 193 6.74 -6.62 -17.19
C LYS A 193 5.44 -5.82 -17.06
N SER A 194 4.37 -6.47 -16.65
CA SER A 194 3.06 -5.86 -16.43
C SER A 194 3.06 -4.87 -15.25
N ASN A 195 3.89 -5.09 -14.21
CA ASN A 195 3.96 -4.18 -13.05
C ASN A 195 4.46 -2.78 -13.41
N ASP A 196 5.46 -2.66 -14.28
CA ASP A 196 5.94 -1.34 -14.71
C ASP A 196 4.90 -0.66 -15.63
N LYS A 197 4.23 -1.45 -16.47
CA LYS A 197 3.19 -0.95 -17.37
C LYS A 197 1.96 -0.45 -16.63
N ILE A 198 1.50 -1.18 -15.60
CA ILE A 198 0.35 -0.74 -14.79
C ILE A 198 0.68 0.55 -14.04
N LYS A 199 1.91 0.69 -13.50
CA LYS A 199 2.33 1.93 -12.83
C LYS A 199 2.28 3.14 -13.75
N LEU A 200 2.79 3.02 -15.00
CA LEU A 200 2.70 4.10 -15.98
C LEU A 200 1.26 4.50 -16.28
N MET A 201 0.38 3.53 -16.48
CA MET A 201 -1.04 3.79 -16.72
C MET A 201 -1.74 4.42 -15.49
N MET A 202 -1.38 3.99 -14.28
CA MET A 202 -1.91 4.60 -13.06
C MET A 202 -1.46 6.05 -12.92
N ILE A 203 -0.18 6.36 -13.17
CA ILE A 203 0.34 7.73 -13.17
C ILE A 203 -0.46 8.59 -14.16
N TYR A 204 -0.63 8.12 -15.40
CA TYR A 204 -1.42 8.83 -16.40
C TYR A 204 -2.86 9.12 -15.93
N ILE A 205 -3.55 8.12 -15.35
CA ILE A 205 -4.90 8.32 -14.81
C ILE A 205 -4.90 9.37 -13.70
N HIS A 206 -3.90 9.37 -12.82
CA HIS A 206 -3.84 10.31 -11.69
C HIS A 206 -3.58 11.75 -12.13
N GLU A 207 -2.85 11.95 -13.19
CA GLU A 207 -2.59 13.28 -13.75
C GLU A 207 -3.80 13.82 -14.52
N HIS A 208 -4.58 12.92 -15.16
CA HIS A 208 -5.65 13.29 -16.10
C HIS A 208 -7.08 12.93 -15.63
N TYR A 209 -7.28 12.42 -14.40
CA TYR A 209 -8.60 11.91 -13.97
C TYR A 209 -9.75 12.93 -14.05
N ARG A 210 -9.45 14.22 -14.00
CA ARG A 210 -10.42 15.30 -14.11
C ARG A 210 -11.00 15.43 -15.52
N GLU A 211 -10.23 15.00 -16.50
CA GLU A 211 -10.51 15.10 -17.93
C GLU A 211 -11.11 13.79 -18.47
N LYS A 212 -11.53 13.82 -19.74
CA LYS A 212 -11.95 12.60 -20.42
C LYS A 212 -10.73 11.78 -20.81
N ILE A 213 -10.54 10.63 -20.18
CA ILE A 213 -9.49 9.66 -20.54
C ILE A 213 -10.07 8.64 -21.51
N SER A 214 -9.44 8.47 -22.67
CA SER A 214 -9.74 7.38 -23.59
C SER A 214 -8.80 6.19 -23.39
N ILE A 215 -9.26 4.98 -23.71
CA ILE A 215 -8.44 3.78 -23.60
C ILE A 215 -7.22 3.79 -24.53
N PRO A 216 -7.35 4.28 -25.81
CA PRO A 216 -6.17 4.46 -26.66
C PRO A 216 -5.08 5.34 -26.06
N GLU A 217 -5.43 6.49 -25.48
CA GLU A 217 -4.49 7.40 -24.81
C GLU A 217 -3.83 6.73 -23.61
N LEU A 218 -4.63 6.06 -22.78
CA LEU A 218 -4.12 5.32 -21.61
C LEU A 218 -3.15 4.20 -22.01
N ALA A 219 -3.47 3.44 -23.05
CA ALA A 219 -2.60 2.39 -23.57
C ALA A 219 -1.29 2.97 -24.12
N ALA A 220 -1.37 4.07 -24.87
CA ALA A 220 -0.21 4.77 -25.43
C ALA A 220 0.75 5.27 -24.35
N ALA A 221 0.24 5.74 -23.19
CA ALA A 221 1.06 6.17 -22.05
C ALA A 221 1.97 5.07 -21.51
N ALA A 222 1.62 3.81 -21.70
CA ALA A 222 2.42 2.65 -21.31
C ALA A 222 3.04 1.90 -22.49
N TYR A 223 2.98 2.45 -23.71
CA TYR A 223 3.45 1.80 -24.95
C TYR A 223 2.79 0.43 -25.18
N LEU A 224 1.48 0.35 -25.00
CA LEU A 224 0.67 -0.84 -25.15
C LEU A 224 -0.42 -0.64 -26.24
N SER A 225 -0.92 -1.74 -26.77
CA SER A 225 -2.20 -1.78 -27.47
C SER A 225 -3.38 -1.71 -26.48
N GLU A 226 -4.57 -1.31 -26.93
CA GLU A 226 -5.78 -1.29 -26.11
C GLU A 226 -6.07 -2.67 -25.49
N ARG A 227 -5.90 -3.74 -26.24
CA ARG A 227 -6.09 -5.12 -25.77
C ARG A 227 -5.13 -5.46 -24.63
N GLU A 228 -3.88 -5.06 -24.73
CA GLU A 228 -2.87 -5.28 -23.69
C GLU A 228 -3.16 -4.40 -22.47
N CYS A 229 -3.64 -3.17 -22.64
CA CYS A 229 -4.08 -2.31 -21.57
C CYS A 229 -5.16 -3.00 -20.71
N TYR A 230 -6.22 -3.53 -21.32
CA TYR A 230 -7.23 -4.30 -20.60
C TYR A 230 -6.66 -5.53 -19.91
N ARG A 231 -5.77 -6.27 -20.58
CA ARG A 231 -5.13 -7.45 -20.00
C ARG A 231 -4.30 -7.08 -18.77
N VAL A 232 -3.45 -6.06 -18.86
CA VAL A 232 -2.59 -5.63 -17.75
C VAL A 232 -3.41 -5.15 -16.55
N PHE A 233 -4.49 -4.39 -16.78
CA PHE A 233 -5.40 -4.00 -15.69
C PHE A 233 -6.07 -5.21 -15.04
N HIS A 234 -6.55 -6.15 -15.84
CA HIS A 234 -7.16 -7.37 -15.34
C HIS A 234 -6.16 -8.22 -14.54
N ASP A 235 -4.94 -8.45 -15.08
CA ASP A 235 -3.94 -9.31 -14.48
C ASP A 235 -3.32 -8.71 -13.22
N CYS A 236 -3.16 -7.35 -13.17
CA CYS A 236 -2.53 -6.68 -12.02
C CYS A 236 -3.50 -6.17 -10.96
N LEU A 237 -4.71 -5.76 -11.36
CA LEU A 237 -5.65 -5.10 -10.44
C LEU A 237 -7.03 -5.78 -10.40
N HIS A 238 -7.23 -6.83 -11.17
CA HIS A 238 -8.47 -7.61 -11.26
C HIS A 238 -9.71 -6.76 -11.61
N VAL A 239 -9.51 -5.63 -12.28
CA VAL A 239 -10.55 -4.71 -12.74
C VAL A 239 -10.27 -4.27 -14.19
N THR A 240 -11.24 -3.67 -14.84
CA THR A 240 -11.03 -3.02 -16.12
C THR A 240 -10.44 -1.61 -15.94
N PRO A 241 -9.77 -1.04 -16.98
CA PRO A 241 -9.30 0.35 -16.93
C PRO A 241 -10.41 1.35 -16.61
N VAL A 242 -11.61 1.15 -17.17
CA VAL A 242 -12.77 2.02 -16.95
C VAL A 242 -13.27 1.97 -15.50
N GLU A 243 -13.32 0.78 -14.92
CA GLU A 243 -13.67 0.59 -13.50
C GLU A 243 -12.63 1.24 -12.59
N TYR A 244 -11.35 1.10 -12.90
CA TYR A 244 -10.28 1.74 -12.13
C TYR A 244 -10.38 3.28 -12.19
N ILE A 245 -10.56 3.87 -13.38
CA ILE A 245 -10.74 5.33 -13.56
C ILE A 245 -11.94 5.81 -12.73
N LYS A 246 -13.07 5.10 -12.82
CA LYS A 246 -14.29 5.42 -12.05
C LYS A 246 -14.04 5.36 -10.54
N ALA A 247 -13.41 4.29 -10.05
CA ALA A 247 -13.09 4.13 -8.64
C ALA A 247 -12.14 5.23 -8.15
N TYR A 248 -11.11 5.56 -8.92
CA TYR A 248 -10.17 6.64 -8.59
C TYR A 248 -10.86 8.01 -8.46
N ARG A 249 -11.76 8.35 -9.39
CA ARG A 249 -12.57 9.58 -9.35
C ARG A 249 -13.46 9.65 -8.11
N LEU A 250 -14.07 8.54 -7.74
CA LEU A 250 -14.89 8.45 -6.52
C LEU A 250 -14.05 8.58 -5.25
N GLN A 251 -12.85 8.03 -5.23
CA GLN A 251 -11.90 8.21 -4.13
C GLN A 251 -11.47 9.68 -3.98
N ALA A 252 -11.15 10.36 -5.09
CA ALA A 252 -10.85 11.79 -5.09
C ALA A 252 -12.03 12.61 -4.53
N ALA A 253 -13.26 12.30 -4.95
CA ALA A 253 -14.47 12.93 -4.44
C ALA A 253 -14.66 12.70 -2.93
N CYS A 254 -14.39 11.49 -2.42
CA CYS A 254 -14.43 11.19 -0.99
C CYS A 254 -13.45 12.08 -0.21
N GLN A 255 -12.23 12.27 -0.69
CA GLN A 255 -11.24 13.13 -0.06
C GLN A 255 -11.67 14.60 -0.06
N MET A 256 -12.18 15.11 -1.20
CA MET A 256 -12.68 16.49 -1.30
C MET A 256 -13.86 16.73 -0.36
N LEU A 257 -14.79 15.78 -0.27
CA LEU A 257 -15.94 15.87 0.66
C LEU A 257 -15.51 15.84 2.13
N ALA A 258 -14.54 15.01 2.47
CA ALA A 258 -14.08 14.87 3.85
C ALA A 258 -13.29 16.10 4.32
N LYS A 259 -12.46 16.71 3.46
CA LYS A 259 -11.53 17.78 3.82
C LYS A 259 -12.05 19.19 3.47
N GLY A 260 -12.90 19.30 2.42
CA GLY A 260 -13.31 20.60 1.84
C GLY A 260 -14.75 20.98 2.10
N GLN A 261 -15.08 22.26 1.75
CA GLN A 261 -16.43 22.83 1.87
C GLN A 261 -17.07 23.10 0.51
N GLU A 262 -16.40 22.74 -0.58
CA GLU A 262 -16.88 22.99 -1.95
C GLU A 262 -18.25 22.36 -2.17
N ALA A 263 -19.08 23.01 -3.01
CA ALA A 263 -20.39 22.47 -3.34
C ALA A 263 -20.27 21.08 -4.00
N VAL A 264 -21.19 20.18 -3.70
CA VAL A 264 -21.23 18.82 -4.29
C VAL A 264 -21.20 18.84 -5.81
N THR A 265 -21.81 19.86 -6.40
CA THR A 265 -21.82 20.11 -7.87
C THR A 265 -20.42 20.45 -8.40
N VAL A 266 -19.63 21.22 -7.66
CA VAL A 266 -18.24 21.55 -8.00
C VAL A 266 -17.38 20.28 -7.91
N ILE A 267 -17.50 19.53 -6.82
CA ILE A 267 -16.75 18.28 -6.61
C ILE A 267 -17.04 17.28 -7.73
N SER A 268 -18.31 17.12 -8.15
CA SER A 268 -18.65 16.19 -9.23
C SER A 268 -17.93 16.54 -10.54
N HIS A 269 -17.75 17.81 -10.82
CA HIS A 269 -17.06 18.31 -12.01
C HIS A 269 -15.55 18.16 -11.91
N GLU A 270 -14.98 18.59 -10.78
CA GLU A 270 -13.56 18.50 -10.45
C GLU A 270 -13.03 17.06 -10.44
N CYS A 271 -13.89 16.09 -10.11
CA CYS A 271 -13.53 14.68 -10.16
C CYS A 271 -13.79 14.01 -11.51
N GLY A 272 -14.21 14.74 -12.54
CA GLY A 272 -14.50 14.19 -13.87
C GLY A 272 -15.70 13.22 -13.90
N LEU A 273 -16.63 13.31 -12.92
CA LEU A 273 -17.82 12.44 -12.81
C LEU A 273 -19.07 13.06 -13.47
N GLY A 274 -18.91 14.22 -14.11
CA GLY A 274 -19.95 14.85 -14.91
C GLY A 274 -21.12 15.43 -14.09
N SER A 275 -22.36 15.10 -14.44
CA SER A 275 -23.53 15.70 -13.77
C SER A 275 -23.69 15.25 -12.33
N SER A 276 -24.20 16.15 -11.47
CA SER A 276 -24.45 15.86 -10.04
C SER A 276 -25.41 14.70 -9.82
N SER A 277 -26.38 14.48 -10.73
CA SER A 277 -27.31 13.35 -10.67
C SER A 277 -26.60 12.01 -10.87
N TYR A 278 -25.74 11.92 -11.90
CA TYR A 278 -24.93 10.74 -12.14
C TYR A 278 -23.93 10.51 -10.99
N PHE A 279 -23.24 11.58 -10.57
CA PHE A 279 -22.33 11.53 -9.43
C PHE A 279 -23.04 11.01 -8.17
N GLY A 280 -24.19 11.57 -7.78
CA GLY A 280 -24.92 11.13 -6.60
C GLY A 280 -25.30 9.65 -6.62
N LYS A 281 -25.67 9.13 -7.83
CA LYS A 281 -25.98 7.71 -8.01
C LYS A 281 -24.74 6.84 -7.82
N VAL A 282 -23.66 7.07 -8.58
CA VAL A 282 -22.44 6.21 -8.52
C VAL A 282 -21.69 6.35 -7.20
N PHE A 283 -21.77 7.51 -6.54
CA PHE A 283 -21.19 7.74 -5.23
C PHE A 283 -21.92 6.92 -4.16
N ARG A 284 -23.26 6.88 -4.20
CA ARG A 284 -24.05 6.06 -3.28
C ARG A 284 -23.83 4.56 -3.49
N GLU A 285 -23.69 4.13 -4.73
CA GLU A 285 -23.33 2.74 -5.06
C GLU A 285 -21.97 2.35 -4.46
N TYR A 286 -21.02 3.29 -4.48
CA TYR A 286 -19.65 3.06 -4.00
C TYR A 286 -19.49 3.18 -2.48
N THR A 287 -20.13 4.19 -1.84
CA THR A 287 -19.95 4.52 -0.41
C THR A 287 -21.11 4.10 0.47
N HIS A 288 -22.23 3.61 -0.10
CA HIS A 288 -23.50 3.29 0.56
C HIS A 288 -24.18 4.48 1.25
N CYS A 289 -23.76 5.72 0.98
CA CYS A 289 -24.39 6.94 1.47
C CYS A 289 -24.31 8.06 0.44
N SER A 290 -25.10 9.12 0.60
CA SER A 290 -25.04 10.29 -0.28
C SER A 290 -23.75 11.12 -0.03
N PRO A 291 -23.31 11.93 -1.00
CA PRO A 291 -22.17 12.83 -0.81
C PRO A 291 -22.31 13.76 0.41
N THR A 292 -23.51 14.27 0.66
CA THR A 292 -23.78 15.15 1.82
C THR A 292 -23.69 14.39 3.16
N GLU A 293 -24.24 13.18 3.21
CA GLU A 293 -24.13 12.31 4.40
C GLU A 293 -22.67 11.91 4.65
N TYR A 294 -21.91 11.59 3.60
CA TYR A 294 -20.49 11.27 3.68
C TYR A 294 -19.69 12.43 4.26
N ARG A 295 -19.89 13.66 3.75
CA ARG A 295 -19.27 14.87 4.30
C ARG A 295 -19.53 15.03 5.77
N ARG A 296 -20.81 14.95 6.19
CA ARG A 296 -21.22 15.09 7.59
C ARG A 296 -20.56 14.05 8.49
N LYS A 297 -20.47 12.80 8.04
CA LYS A 297 -19.84 11.70 8.77
C LYS A 297 -18.37 12.02 9.06
N TRP A 298 -17.60 12.39 8.05
CA TRP A 298 -16.16 12.55 8.17
C TRP A 298 -15.71 13.88 8.79
N GLN A 299 -16.45 14.97 8.58
CA GLN A 299 -16.13 16.26 9.22
C GLN A 299 -16.56 16.35 10.68
N ASN A 300 -17.50 15.51 11.14
CA ASN A 300 -17.89 15.44 12.56
C ASN A 300 -17.09 14.39 13.35
N SER A 301 -16.31 13.53 12.69
CA SER A 301 -15.49 12.50 13.35
C SER A 301 -14.18 13.07 13.93
N ASP A 302 -13.83 14.31 13.60
CA ASP A 302 -12.64 15.02 14.12
C ASP A 302 -12.96 15.94 15.34
N ARG A 303 -14.16 15.78 15.94
CA ARG A 303 -14.54 16.51 17.17
C ARG A 303 -14.60 15.56 18.37
#